data_879e84e969b9b4dcdd9d040b29189dff
#
_entry.id   879e84e969b9b4dcdd9d040b29189dff
#
_cell.length_a   1.000
_cell.length_b   1.000
_cell.length_c   1.000
_cell.angle_alpha   90.00
_cell.angle_beta   90.00
_cell.angle_gamma   90.00
#
_symmetry.space_group_name_H-M   'P 1'
#
loop_
_entity.id
_entity.type
_entity.pdbx_description
1 polymer ?
#
loop_
_entity_poly.entity_id
_entity_poly.type
_entity_poly.pdbx_seq_one_letter_code
_entity_poly.pdbx_strand_id
1 'polypeptide(L)'
;MKQEITILLVEDDVQACEELKTCIASTEGMRLIGITNNAESAQEVVLSQLPDMILLDLELHEGGGNGLQFLYNLNRMQIPFRPYIVVTTHTTSEVTFASARKLGADFILAKYEQGYSAQYVVDFILAVKD
;
A
#
# COMPACT_ATOMS: atom_id res chain seq x y z
N MET A 1 -7.25 2.76 20.87
CA MET A 1 -6.32 2.07 19.96
C MET A 1 -7.03 0.93 19.24
N LYS A 2 -6.78 0.82 17.96
CA LYS A 2 -7.39 -0.22 17.16
C LYS A 2 -6.66 -1.54 17.35
N GLN A 3 -7.39 -2.60 17.62
CA GLN A 3 -6.78 -3.91 17.81
C GLN A 3 -6.48 -4.59 16.48
N GLU A 4 -7.23 -4.24 15.44
CA GLU A 4 -7.04 -4.82 14.12
C GLU A 4 -6.83 -3.72 13.10
N ILE A 5 -5.78 -3.86 12.30
CA ILE A 5 -5.48 -2.92 11.22
C ILE A 5 -6.10 -3.44 9.94
N THR A 6 -6.87 -2.60 9.27
CA THR A 6 -7.43 -2.95 7.97
C THR A 6 -6.51 -2.44 6.87
N ILE A 7 -6.25 -3.28 5.88
CA ILE A 7 -5.25 -3.00 4.85
C ILE A 7 -5.86 -3.13 3.47
N LEU A 8 -5.62 -2.12 2.63
CA LEU A 8 -5.91 -2.18 1.20
C LEU A 8 -4.59 -2.44 0.48
N LEU A 9 -4.56 -3.45 -0.37
CA LEU A 9 -3.38 -3.77 -1.19
C LEU A 9 -3.64 -3.30 -2.61
N VAL A 10 -2.75 -2.44 -3.13
CA VAL A 10 -2.81 -1.94 -4.50
C VAL A 10 -1.57 -2.46 -5.22
N GLU A 11 -1.74 -3.52 -6.00
CA GLU A 11 -0.65 -4.27 -6.58
C GLU A 11 -1.17 -5.03 -7.80
N ASP A 12 -0.43 -5.01 -8.91
CA ASP A 12 -0.89 -5.70 -10.11
C ASP A 12 -0.16 -7.02 -10.37
N ASP A 13 0.86 -7.34 -9.61
CA ASP A 13 1.53 -8.64 -9.75
C ASP A 13 0.76 -9.70 -8.96
N VAL A 14 0.24 -10.71 -9.68
CA VAL A 14 -0.62 -11.73 -9.09
C VAL A 14 0.10 -12.52 -8.00
N GLN A 15 1.36 -12.88 -8.23
CA GLN A 15 2.11 -13.67 -7.24
C GLN A 15 2.38 -12.86 -5.98
N ALA A 16 2.74 -11.59 -6.13
CA ALA A 16 2.96 -10.71 -4.97
C ALA A 16 1.69 -10.59 -4.17
N CYS A 17 0.54 -10.45 -4.82
CA CYS A 17 -0.75 -10.38 -4.14
C CYS A 17 -1.03 -11.64 -3.34
N GLU A 18 -0.79 -12.81 -3.93
CA GLU A 18 -1.06 -14.07 -3.25
C GLU A 18 -0.17 -14.26 -2.03
N GLU A 19 1.09 -13.89 -2.15
CA GLU A 19 2.02 -14.02 -1.04
C GLU A 19 1.67 -13.09 0.11
N LEU A 20 1.34 -11.84 -0.20
CA LEU A 20 0.94 -10.87 0.83
C LEU A 20 -0.39 -11.27 1.46
N LYS A 21 -1.35 -11.70 0.66
CA LYS A 21 -2.63 -12.15 1.16
C LYS A 21 -2.46 -13.28 2.16
N THR A 22 -1.62 -14.26 1.83
CA THR A 22 -1.37 -15.40 2.70
C THR A 22 -0.71 -14.97 4.01
N CYS A 23 0.31 -14.12 3.92
CA CYS A 23 1.03 -13.65 5.11
C CYS A 23 0.13 -12.82 6.01
N ILE A 24 -0.67 -11.93 5.43
CA ILE A 24 -1.57 -11.09 6.22
C ILE A 24 -2.63 -11.95 6.90
N ALA A 25 -3.20 -12.92 6.17
CA ALA A 25 -4.22 -13.80 6.74
C ALA A 25 -3.68 -14.65 7.89
N SER A 26 -2.39 -14.91 7.91
CA SER A 26 -1.75 -15.71 8.95
C SER A 26 -1.29 -14.88 10.13
N THR A 27 -1.48 -13.57 10.09
CA THR A 27 -0.95 -12.67 11.11
C THR A 27 -2.10 -12.06 11.90
N GLU A 28 -2.07 -12.25 13.21
CA GLU A 28 -3.06 -11.70 14.10
C GLU A 28 -2.90 -10.17 14.14
N GLY A 29 -4.02 -9.46 14.21
CA GLY A 29 -4.00 -8.01 14.34
C GLY A 29 -4.06 -7.25 13.02
N MET A 30 -4.19 -7.95 11.91
CA MET A 30 -4.34 -7.26 10.62
C MET A 30 -5.30 -8.03 9.72
N ARG A 31 -5.97 -7.30 8.85
CA ARG A 31 -6.96 -7.87 7.94
C ARG A 31 -6.91 -7.18 6.60
N LEU A 32 -6.80 -7.97 5.54
CA LEU A 32 -6.81 -7.46 4.19
C LEU A 32 -8.27 -7.25 3.77
N ILE A 33 -8.64 -6.02 3.44
CA ILE A 33 -10.02 -5.69 3.10
C ILE A 33 -10.25 -5.53 1.61
N GLY A 34 -9.18 -5.53 0.82
CA GLY A 34 -9.33 -5.43 -0.62
C GLY A 34 -8.00 -5.54 -1.32
N ILE A 35 -8.05 -6.01 -2.56
CA ILE A 35 -6.90 -6.06 -3.46
C ILE A 35 -7.35 -5.40 -4.76
N THR A 36 -6.62 -4.38 -5.19
CA THR A 36 -6.90 -3.72 -6.46
C THR A 36 -5.62 -3.63 -7.26
N ASN A 37 -5.75 -3.52 -8.58
CA ASN A 37 -4.58 -3.47 -9.45
C ASN A 37 -4.43 -2.15 -10.20
N ASN A 38 -5.20 -1.15 -9.82
CA ASN A 38 -5.13 0.16 -10.48
C ASN A 38 -5.61 1.26 -9.54
N ALA A 39 -5.25 2.50 -9.87
CA ALA A 39 -5.54 3.65 -9.02
C ALA A 39 -7.02 3.92 -8.87
N GLU A 40 -7.78 3.76 -9.95
CA GLU A 40 -9.20 4.08 -9.93
C GLU A 40 -9.98 3.18 -8.97
N SER A 41 -9.77 1.87 -9.10
CA SER A 41 -10.43 0.91 -8.21
C SER A 41 -10.00 1.10 -6.76
N ALA A 42 -8.72 1.45 -6.55
CA ALA A 42 -8.21 1.69 -5.21
C ALA A 42 -8.92 2.87 -4.55
N GLN A 43 -9.16 3.94 -5.32
CA GLN A 43 -9.87 5.11 -4.79
C GLN A 43 -11.28 4.74 -4.33
N GLU A 44 -11.96 3.90 -5.08
CA GLU A 44 -13.30 3.46 -4.72
C GLU A 44 -13.30 2.69 -3.40
N VAL A 45 -12.30 1.82 -3.21
CA VAL A 45 -12.20 1.07 -1.96
C VAL A 45 -11.90 1.99 -0.79
N VAL A 46 -11.01 2.97 -0.99
CA VAL A 46 -10.70 3.93 0.07
C VAL A 46 -11.97 4.64 0.53
N LEU A 47 -12.80 5.10 -0.43
CA LEU A 47 -14.02 5.82 -0.08
C LEU A 47 -15.05 4.94 0.61
N SER A 48 -15.18 3.69 0.19
CA SER A 48 -16.24 2.81 0.71
C SER A 48 -15.81 2.04 1.96
N GLN A 49 -14.52 1.72 2.12
CA GLN A 49 -14.05 0.85 3.20
C GLN A 49 -13.20 1.56 4.23
N LEU A 50 -12.65 2.72 3.91
CA LEU A 50 -11.83 3.53 4.83
C LEU A 50 -10.73 2.69 5.51
N PRO A 51 -9.78 2.15 4.72
CA PRO A 51 -8.73 1.31 5.31
C PRO A 51 -7.82 2.11 6.24
N ASP A 52 -7.24 1.42 7.21
CA ASP A 52 -6.27 2.05 8.12
C ASP A 52 -4.92 2.23 7.42
N MET A 53 -4.57 1.33 6.51
CA MET A 53 -3.29 1.33 5.83
C MET A 53 -3.46 0.93 4.37
N ILE A 54 -2.63 1.52 3.52
CA ILE A 54 -2.60 1.18 2.10
C ILE A 54 -1.19 0.71 1.78
N LEU A 55 -1.08 -0.51 1.26
CA LEU A 55 0.16 -1.02 0.67
C LEU A 55 0.08 -0.72 -0.82
N LEU A 56 0.95 0.14 -1.29
CA LEU A 56 0.86 0.67 -2.65
C LEU A 56 2.10 0.39 -3.46
N ASP A 57 1.93 -0.36 -4.54
CA ASP A 57 3.00 -0.54 -5.54
C ASP A 57 3.01 0.68 -6.44
N LEU A 58 4.17 1.32 -6.58
CA LEU A 58 4.27 2.48 -7.47
C LEU A 58 4.19 2.10 -8.95
N GLU A 59 4.59 0.89 -9.30
CA GLU A 59 4.64 0.45 -10.70
C GLU A 59 3.39 -0.29 -11.12
N LEU A 60 2.24 0.39 -11.05
CA LEU A 60 0.99 -0.17 -11.54
C LEU A 60 0.91 -0.01 -13.05
N HIS A 61 0.59 -1.08 -13.75
CA HIS A 61 0.55 -1.09 -15.21
C HIS A 61 -0.86 -1.22 -15.76
N GLU A 62 -1.84 -1.50 -14.90
CA GLU A 62 -3.22 -1.74 -15.31
C GLU A 62 -4.10 -0.54 -15.03
N GLY A 63 -5.12 -0.38 -15.85
CA GLY A 63 -6.18 0.59 -15.58
C GLY A 63 -5.76 2.03 -15.66
N GLY A 64 -6.42 2.87 -14.89
CA GLY A 64 -6.29 4.31 -14.97
C GLY A 64 -5.32 4.90 -13.95
N GLY A 65 -4.04 4.87 -14.26
CA GLY A 65 -3.04 5.57 -13.46
C GLY A 65 -2.15 4.67 -12.62
N ASN A 66 -0.95 5.17 -12.35
CA ASN A 66 0.04 4.46 -11.56
C ASN A 66 -0.05 4.85 -10.08
N GLY A 67 0.91 4.37 -9.28
CA GLY A 67 0.91 4.63 -7.85
C GLY A 67 1.05 6.10 -7.47
N LEU A 68 1.88 6.85 -8.19
CA LEU A 68 2.02 8.28 -7.91
C LEU A 68 0.72 9.01 -8.23
N GLN A 69 0.04 8.64 -9.30
CA GLN A 69 -1.26 9.22 -9.65
C GLN A 69 -2.29 8.92 -8.56
N PHE A 70 -2.27 7.70 -8.03
CA PHE A 70 -3.16 7.35 -6.93
C PHE A 70 -2.92 8.24 -5.72
N LEU A 71 -1.64 8.46 -5.35
CA LEU A 71 -1.31 9.31 -4.20
C LEU A 71 -1.78 10.75 -4.44
N TYR A 72 -1.56 11.25 -5.65
CA TYR A 72 -2.01 12.59 -5.99
C TYR A 72 -3.53 12.70 -5.81
N ASN A 73 -4.26 11.71 -6.33
CA ASN A 73 -5.71 11.72 -6.25
C ASN A 73 -6.19 11.57 -4.80
N LEU A 74 -5.50 10.73 -4.03
CA LEU A 74 -5.86 10.50 -2.63
C LEU A 74 -5.80 11.78 -1.82
N ASN A 75 -4.78 12.63 -2.08
CA ASN A 75 -4.63 13.89 -1.37
C ASN A 75 -5.75 14.87 -1.68
N ARG A 76 -6.48 14.66 -2.76
CA ARG A 76 -7.58 15.54 -3.16
C ARG A 76 -8.94 14.99 -2.73
N MET A 77 -8.97 13.80 -2.13
CA MET A 77 -10.20 13.19 -1.68
C MET A 77 -10.56 13.71 -0.29
N GLN A 78 -11.86 13.82 -0.03
CA GLN A 78 -12.33 14.20 1.29
C GLN A 78 -12.71 12.93 2.04
N ILE A 79 -11.83 12.52 2.94
CA ILE A 79 -12.02 11.34 3.75
C ILE A 79 -11.85 11.72 5.22
N PRO A 80 -12.55 11.02 6.13
CA PRO A 80 -12.57 11.42 7.54
C PRO A 80 -11.23 11.28 8.26
N PHE A 81 -10.35 10.40 7.78
CA PHE A 81 -9.01 10.28 8.31
C PHE A 81 -8.09 9.80 7.19
N ARG A 82 -6.80 10.11 7.35
CA ARG A 82 -5.82 9.74 6.35
C ARG A 82 -5.21 8.39 6.70
N PRO A 83 -5.29 7.41 5.79
CA PRO A 83 -4.64 6.12 6.05
C PRO A 83 -3.12 6.24 6.01
N TYR A 84 -2.43 5.31 6.67
CA TYR A 84 -0.99 5.16 6.51
C TYR A 84 -0.70 4.64 5.11
N ILE A 85 0.31 5.21 4.47
CA ILE A 85 0.69 4.81 3.11
C ILE A 85 2.07 4.17 3.16
N VAL A 86 2.14 2.88 2.85
CA VAL A 86 3.40 2.17 2.71
C VAL A 86 3.57 1.83 1.24
N VAL A 87 4.57 2.44 0.63
CA VAL A 87 4.87 2.27 -0.79
C VAL A 87 5.86 1.13 -0.95
N THR A 88 5.64 0.28 -1.94
CA THR A 88 6.62 -0.73 -2.35
C THR A 88 7.01 -0.42 -3.79
N THR A 89 8.29 -0.59 -4.13
CA THR A 89 8.75 -0.19 -5.45
C THR A 89 10.06 -0.86 -5.85
N HIS A 90 10.21 -1.11 -7.15
CA HIS A 90 11.46 -1.58 -7.72
C HIS A 90 12.38 -0.43 -8.14
N THR A 91 11.87 0.80 -8.14
CA THR A 91 12.66 1.93 -8.62
C THR A 91 13.80 2.27 -7.66
N THR A 92 14.89 2.78 -8.22
CA THR A 92 16.01 3.31 -7.45
C THR A 92 16.08 4.82 -7.59
N SER A 93 15.08 5.45 -8.20
CA SER A 93 15.08 6.87 -8.52
C SER A 93 14.82 7.72 -7.28
N GLU A 94 15.79 8.56 -6.92
CA GLU A 94 15.64 9.51 -5.82
C GLU A 94 14.53 10.53 -6.10
N VAL A 95 14.36 10.90 -7.36
CA VAL A 95 13.31 11.83 -7.76
C VAL A 95 11.94 11.21 -7.49
N THR A 96 11.79 9.94 -7.82
CA THR A 96 10.52 9.22 -7.57
C THR A 96 10.26 9.10 -6.07
N PHE A 97 11.29 8.78 -5.28
CA PHE A 97 11.13 8.70 -3.82
C PHE A 97 10.68 10.04 -3.25
N ALA A 98 11.31 11.13 -3.70
CA ALA A 98 10.95 12.46 -3.22
C ALA A 98 9.52 12.80 -3.60
N SER A 99 9.10 12.45 -4.82
CA SER A 99 7.72 12.69 -5.26
C SER A 99 6.72 11.91 -4.42
N ALA A 100 7.02 10.63 -4.15
CA ALA A 100 6.13 9.81 -3.35
C ALA A 100 5.98 10.37 -1.94
N ARG A 101 7.08 10.78 -1.32
CA ARG A 101 7.04 11.37 0.02
C ARG A 101 6.25 12.67 0.03
N LYS A 102 6.48 13.52 -0.96
CA LYS A 102 5.76 14.79 -1.07
C LYS A 102 4.26 14.56 -1.21
N LEU A 103 3.88 13.50 -1.90
CA LEU A 103 2.48 13.16 -2.10
C LEU A 103 1.90 12.36 -0.93
N GLY A 104 2.68 12.14 0.12
CA GLY A 104 2.13 11.60 1.35
C GLY A 104 2.48 10.16 1.69
N ALA A 105 3.41 9.54 0.98
CA ALA A 105 3.87 8.22 1.38
C ALA A 105 4.56 8.32 2.72
N ASP A 106 4.13 7.51 3.68
CA ASP A 106 4.73 7.50 5.01
C ASP A 106 5.99 6.69 5.05
N PHE A 107 6.04 5.59 4.29
CA PHE A 107 7.20 4.71 4.24
C PHE A 107 7.37 4.19 2.82
N ILE A 108 8.62 3.95 2.43
CA ILE A 108 8.94 3.39 1.12
C ILE A 108 9.82 2.16 1.33
N LEU A 109 9.35 1.01 0.86
CA LEU A 109 10.08 -0.24 0.94
C LEU A 109 10.56 -0.62 -0.45
N ALA A 110 11.85 -0.88 -0.59
CA ALA A 110 12.46 -1.20 -1.87
C ALA A 110 12.40 -2.70 -2.14
N LYS A 111 11.73 -3.08 -3.22
CA LYS A 111 11.56 -4.48 -3.57
C LYS A 111 12.88 -5.13 -4.00
N TYR A 112 13.87 -4.32 -4.37
CA TYR A 112 15.17 -4.83 -4.79
C TYR A 112 16.11 -5.11 -3.61
N GLU A 113 15.73 -4.72 -2.40
CA GLU A 113 16.56 -4.97 -1.23
C GLU A 113 16.65 -6.46 -0.94
N GLN A 114 17.84 -6.91 -0.55
CA GLN A 114 18.02 -8.28 -0.14
C GLN A 114 17.19 -8.53 1.12
N GLY A 115 16.44 -9.63 1.09
CA GLY A 115 15.56 -9.94 2.22
C GLY A 115 14.13 -9.42 2.07
N TYR A 116 13.85 -8.69 0.99
CA TYR A 116 12.48 -8.26 0.75
C TYR A 116 11.60 -9.48 0.45
N SER A 117 10.45 -9.54 1.09
CA SER A 117 9.48 -10.62 0.90
C SER A 117 8.15 -10.17 1.48
N ALA A 118 7.11 -10.97 1.27
CA ALA A 118 5.81 -10.69 1.90
C ALA A 118 5.95 -10.67 3.42
N GLN A 119 6.73 -11.59 3.98
CA GLN A 119 6.92 -11.64 5.43
C GLN A 119 7.66 -10.39 5.92
N TYR A 120 8.63 -9.90 5.14
CA TYR A 120 9.33 -8.68 5.49
C TYR A 120 8.34 -7.49 5.59
N VAL A 121 7.41 -7.41 4.63
CA VAL A 121 6.40 -6.35 4.64
C VAL A 121 5.50 -6.47 5.87
N VAL A 122 5.05 -7.68 6.17
CA VAL A 122 4.19 -7.90 7.34
C VAL A 122 4.94 -7.56 8.63
N ASP A 123 6.20 -7.96 8.74
CA ASP A 123 7.01 -7.63 9.91
C ASP A 123 7.17 -6.12 10.07
N PHE A 124 7.35 -5.41 8.95
CA PHE A 124 7.42 -3.95 8.97
C PHE A 124 6.12 -3.34 9.51
N ILE A 125 4.98 -3.84 9.02
CA ILE A 125 3.68 -3.35 9.48
C ILE A 125 3.52 -3.57 10.98
N LEU A 126 3.91 -4.75 11.46
CA LEU A 126 3.83 -5.05 12.89
C LEU A 126 4.68 -4.10 13.72
N ALA A 127 5.83 -3.70 13.19
CA ALA A 127 6.73 -2.81 13.89
C ALA A 127 6.19 -1.38 13.98
N VAL A 128 5.47 -0.93 12.96
CA VAL A 128 5.01 0.47 12.92
C VAL A 128 3.59 0.67 13.45
N LYS A 129 2.81 -0.40 13.61
CA LYS A 129 1.41 -0.23 14.02
C LYS A 129 1.29 0.14 15.50
N ASP A 130 2.31 -0.11 16.27
CA ASP A 130 2.37 0.31 17.66
C ASP A 130 3.03 1.68 17.77
#